data_9ccb11e05a5adca0a8d422f9c864b678
#
_entry.id   9ccb11e05a5adca0a8d422f9c864b678
#
_cell.length_a   1.000
_cell.length_b   1.000
_cell.length_c   1.000
_cell.angle_alpha   90.00
_cell.angle_beta   90.00
_cell.angle_gamma   90.00
#
_symmetry.space_group_name_H-M   'P 1'
#
loop_
_entity.id
_entity.type
_entity.pdbx_description
1 polymer ?
#
loop_
_entity_poly.entity_id
_entity_poly.type
_entity_poly.pdbx_seq_one_letter_code
_entity_poly.pdbx_strand_id
1 'polypeptide(L)'
;MRQKKIGFTLIEVMFAILVGMLLLGAAYVAMNAGQQSSAGVERKVAAQQDVRAAMQIMGLDLSMASYNPHYAPNIWYDLPGFGSVVQCTASGDQAFKGIREATPTAITVEMDIGESNLVGDDRGEIIRYNYNFDGQNRFITRETANCDNIRAASAAFPFLGDNQASSRPRTVRVINQDLGIVNGLGQPAIFRYFNAIGPGGELYPGGNVNDIPNIRRIDITLAVETDEVDPATKARKRMIYSTSVLVRNHAF
;
A
#
# COMPACT_ATOMS: atom_id res chain seq x y z
N MET A 1 -14.67 28.97 -75.74
CA MET A 1 -14.46 27.52 -75.50
C MET A 1 -15.39 27.05 -74.40
N ARG A 2 -16.36 26.19 -74.67
CA ARG A 2 -17.35 25.67 -73.71
C ARG A 2 -16.74 24.41 -73.09
N GLN A 3 -16.28 24.47 -71.85
CA GLN A 3 -15.80 23.26 -71.11
C GLN A 3 -16.98 22.29 -70.94
N LYS A 4 -16.81 21.07 -71.43
CA LYS A 4 -17.75 19.97 -71.21
C LYS A 4 -17.67 19.62 -69.71
N LYS A 5 -18.73 19.85 -68.97
CA LYS A 5 -18.89 19.30 -67.59
C LYS A 5 -19.05 17.78 -67.68
N ILE A 6 -18.03 17.05 -67.30
CA ILE A 6 -18.07 15.60 -67.17
C ILE A 6 -18.71 15.31 -65.79
N GLY A 7 -19.90 14.71 -65.78
CA GLY A 7 -20.58 14.27 -64.55
C GLY A 7 -20.02 12.96 -64.07
N PHE A 8 -20.08 12.70 -62.79
CA PHE A 8 -19.69 11.40 -62.19
C PHE A 8 -20.64 10.30 -62.66
N THR A 9 -20.09 9.13 -62.91
CA THR A 9 -20.88 7.93 -63.20
C THR A 9 -21.42 7.32 -61.89
N LEU A 10 -22.56 6.65 -61.95
CA LEU A 10 -23.16 5.99 -60.77
C LEU A 10 -22.20 4.97 -60.17
N ILE A 11 -21.40 4.28 -60.97
CA ILE A 11 -20.43 3.30 -60.52
C ILE A 11 -19.26 3.95 -59.73
N GLU A 12 -18.80 5.14 -60.14
CA GLU A 12 -17.78 5.89 -59.39
C GLU A 12 -18.27 6.29 -57.99
N VAL A 13 -19.52 6.71 -57.88
CA VAL A 13 -20.13 7.05 -56.60
C VAL A 13 -20.24 5.83 -55.70
N MET A 14 -20.66 4.67 -56.27
CA MET A 14 -20.71 3.42 -55.50
C MET A 14 -19.32 2.98 -54.98
N PHE A 15 -18.30 3.06 -55.85
CA PHE A 15 -16.92 2.76 -55.45
C PHE A 15 -16.40 3.72 -54.39
N ALA A 16 -16.67 5.02 -54.52
CA ALA A 16 -16.27 6.01 -53.54
C ALA A 16 -16.89 5.76 -52.14
N ILE A 17 -18.19 5.39 -52.10
CA ILE A 17 -18.90 5.03 -50.87
C ILE A 17 -18.28 3.76 -50.27
N LEU A 18 -18.01 2.73 -51.05
CA LEU A 18 -17.43 1.48 -50.57
C LEU A 18 -16.04 1.70 -49.96
N VAL A 19 -15.16 2.41 -50.66
CA VAL A 19 -13.83 2.78 -50.15
C VAL A 19 -13.93 3.66 -48.89
N GLY A 20 -14.85 4.62 -48.89
CA GLY A 20 -15.12 5.48 -47.75
C GLY A 20 -15.54 4.69 -46.49
N MET A 21 -16.44 3.69 -46.67
CA MET A 21 -16.85 2.80 -45.57
C MET A 21 -15.70 1.94 -45.02
N LEU A 22 -14.84 1.43 -45.90
CA LEU A 22 -13.65 0.65 -45.46
C LEU A 22 -12.66 1.53 -44.68
N LEU A 23 -12.41 2.76 -45.13
CA LEU A 23 -11.52 3.70 -44.43
C LEU A 23 -12.09 4.11 -43.07
N LEU A 24 -13.40 4.38 -43.00
CA LEU A 24 -14.05 4.69 -41.72
C LEU A 24 -14.01 3.51 -40.76
N GLY A 25 -14.24 2.29 -41.27
CA GLY A 25 -14.10 1.06 -40.45
C GLY A 25 -12.70 0.86 -39.91
N ALA A 26 -11.68 1.06 -40.74
CA ALA A 26 -10.28 0.96 -40.34
C ALA A 26 -9.90 2.05 -39.28
N ALA A 27 -10.35 3.29 -39.49
CA ALA A 27 -10.15 4.38 -38.56
C ALA A 27 -10.83 4.09 -37.21
N TYR A 28 -12.06 3.58 -37.21
CA TYR A 28 -12.77 3.21 -35.99
C TYR A 28 -12.02 2.14 -35.19
N VAL A 29 -11.54 1.09 -35.83
CA VAL A 29 -10.76 0.02 -35.18
C VAL A 29 -9.46 0.58 -34.57
N ALA A 30 -8.75 1.43 -35.33
CA ALA A 30 -7.52 2.05 -34.86
C ALA A 30 -7.76 2.96 -33.63
N MET A 31 -8.82 3.78 -33.65
CA MET A 31 -9.20 4.64 -32.52
C MET A 31 -9.57 3.80 -31.30
N ASN A 32 -10.36 2.75 -31.46
CA ASN A 32 -10.76 1.88 -30.36
C ASN A 32 -9.54 1.17 -29.73
N ALA A 33 -8.62 0.67 -30.54
CA ALA A 33 -7.37 0.07 -30.08
C ALA A 33 -6.51 1.09 -29.33
N GLY A 34 -6.42 2.32 -29.82
CA GLY A 34 -5.71 3.42 -29.15
C GLY A 34 -6.31 3.76 -27.79
N GLN A 35 -7.64 3.88 -27.69
CA GLN A 35 -8.32 4.15 -26.43
C GLN A 35 -8.12 3.04 -25.41
N GLN A 36 -8.20 1.77 -25.81
CA GLN A 36 -7.94 0.63 -24.91
C GLN A 36 -6.51 0.62 -24.39
N SER A 37 -5.54 0.93 -25.25
CA SER A 37 -4.13 1.02 -24.86
C SER A 37 -3.89 2.16 -23.88
N SER A 38 -4.47 3.34 -24.13
CA SER A 38 -4.36 4.52 -23.25
C SER A 38 -4.95 4.23 -21.87
N ALA A 39 -6.15 3.65 -21.82
CA ALA A 39 -6.80 3.29 -20.55
C ALA A 39 -5.95 2.29 -19.73
N GLY A 40 -5.29 1.33 -20.39
CA GLY A 40 -4.38 0.41 -19.71
C GLY A 40 -3.15 1.10 -19.09
N VAL A 41 -2.60 2.09 -19.80
CA VAL A 41 -1.46 2.88 -19.29
C VAL A 41 -1.89 3.75 -18.10
N GLU A 42 -3.02 4.45 -18.20
CA GLU A 42 -3.54 5.31 -17.13
C GLU A 42 -3.77 4.52 -15.83
N ARG A 43 -4.39 3.34 -15.91
CA ARG A 43 -4.60 2.46 -14.77
C ARG A 43 -3.28 2.03 -14.12
N LYS A 44 -2.29 1.68 -14.93
CA LYS A 44 -0.97 1.30 -14.43
C LYS A 44 -0.29 2.48 -13.71
N VAL A 45 -0.35 3.67 -14.29
CA VAL A 45 0.24 4.88 -13.69
C VAL A 45 -0.44 5.22 -12.37
N ALA A 46 -1.78 5.20 -12.32
CA ALA A 46 -2.52 5.43 -11.08
C ALA A 46 -2.13 4.42 -9.99
N ALA A 47 -2.11 3.13 -10.33
CA ALA A 47 -1.68 2.07 -9.42
C ALA A 47 -0.24 2.29 -8.90
N GLN A 48 0.68 2.72 -9.77
CA GLN A 48 2.06 3.03 -9.38
C GLN A 48 2.16 4.21 -8.43
N GLN A 49 1.37 5.25 -8.66
CA GLN A 49 1.33 6.43 -7.80
C GLN A 49 0.81 6.09 -6.40
N ASP A 50 -0.27 5.32 -6.31
CA ASP A 50 -0.85 4.90 -5.03
C ASP A 50 0.12 4.07 -4.22
N VAL A 51 0.79 3.09 -4.83
CA VAL A 51 1.77 2.25 -4.12
C VAL A 51 2.97 3.06 -3.65
N ARG A 52 3.49 3.98 -4.48
CA ARG A 52 4.62 4.85 -4.09
C ARG A 52 4.24 5.77 -2.94
N ALA A 53 3.05 6.38 -2.99
CA ALA A 53 2.54 7.21 -1.92
C ALA A 53 2.39 6.41 -0.62
N ALA A 54 1.81 5.21 -0.70
CA ALA A 54 1.70 4.31 0.44
C ALA A 54 3.06 3.97 1.05
N MET A 55 4.04 3.58 0.23
CA MET A 55 5.40 3.26 0.70
C MET A 55 6.11 4.47 1.34
N GLN A 56 5.90 5.67 0.80
CA GLN A 56 6.48 6.89 1.40
C GLN A 56 5.88 7.17 2.78
N ILE A 57 4.55 7.08 2.92
CA ILE A 57 3.88 7.30 4.21
C ILE A 57 4.31 6.22 5.21
N MET A 58 4.29 4.94 4.83
CA MET A 58 4.78 3.85 5.68
C MET A 58 6.23 4.07 6.10
N GLY A 59 7.08 4.49 5.16
CA GLY A 59 8.48 4.75 5.42
C GLY A 59 8.70 5.89 6.43
N LEU A 60 7.93 6.97 6.31
CA LEU A 60 7.97 8.09 7.26
C LEU A 60 7.50 7.66 8.65
N ASP A 61 6.32 7.04 8.74
CA ASP A 61 5.75 6.59 10.01
C ASP A 61 6.71 5.62 10.75
N LEU A 62 7.25 4.65 10.03
CA LEU A 62 8.17 3.67 10.62
C LEU A 62 9.54 4.28 10.97
N SER A 63 10.00 5.30 10.26
CA SER A 63 11.25 5.99 10.60
C SER A 63 11.14 6.80 11.89
N MET A 64 9.91 7.22 12.24
CA MET A 64 9.59 7.94 13.47
C MET A 64 9.34 7.03 14.66
N ALA A 65 9.27 5.71 14.45
CA ALA A 65 9.09 4.76 15.55
C ALA A 65 10.09 5.01 16.68
N SER A 66 9.62 4.96 17.93
CA SER A 66 10.40 5.24 19.14
C SER A 66 10.92 6.70 19.23
N TYR A 67 10.33 7.65 18.51
CA TYR A 67 10.67 9.05 18.66
C TYR A 67 10.28 9.53 20.06
N ASN A 68 11.27 10.06 20.80
CA ASN A 68 11.16 10.57 22.17
C ASN A 68 12.15 11.72 22.30
N PRO A 69 11.74 12.96 21.96
CA PRO A 69 12.66 14.09 21.84
C PRO A 69 13.31 14.49 23.15
N HIS A 70 12.62 14.30 24.26
CA HIS A 70 13.09 14.68 25.58
C HIS A 70 13.73 13.54 26.38
N TYR A 71 13.82 12.35 25.78
CA TYR A 71 14.30 11.15 26.49
C TYR A 71 13.53 10.87 27.77
N ALA A 72 12.25 11.21 27.82
CA ALA A 72 11.40 10.99 28.97
C ALA A 72 11.30 9.48 29.28
N PRO A 73 11.46 9.10 30.55
CA PRO A 73 11.35 7.69 30.93
C PRO A 73 9.90 7.25 31.00
N ASN A 74 9.66 5.96 30.72
CA ASN A 74 8.37 5.30 30.93
C ASN A 74 7.20 5.88 30.13
N ILE A 75 7.45 6.34 28.90
CA ILE A 75 6.40 6.91 28.03
C ILE A 75 5.69 5.89 27.16
N TRP A 76 6.26 4.70 27.00
CA TRP A 76 5.73 3.68 26.10
C TRP A 76 4.57 2.92 26.74
N TYR A 77 3.52 2.69 25.95
CA TYR A 77 2.33 2.00 26.41
C TYR A 77 2.27 0.55 25.94
N ASP A 78 1.70 -0.30 26.76
CA ASP A 78 1.37 -1.67 26.41
C ASP A 78 -0.04 -1.70 25.84
N LEU A 79 -0.14 -1.85 24.53
CA LEU A 79 -1.43 -1.95 23.86
C LEU A 79 -1.87 -3.40 23.79
N PRO A 80 -2.89 -3.82 24.52
CA PRO A 80 -3.48 -5.12 24.36
C PRO A 80 -4.28 -5.15 23.06
N GLY A 81 -3.61 -5.38 21.92
CA GLY A 81 -4.22 -5.57 20.62
C GLY A 81 -5.11 -4.42 20.11
N PHE A 82 -4.94 -4.05 18.85
CA PHE A 82 -5.89 -3.18 18.16
C PHE A 82 -7.21 -3.95 18.01
N GLY A 83 -8.27 -3.50 18.64
CA GLY A 83 -9.61 -4.14 18.57
C GLY A 83 -10.33 -4.25 19.90
N SER A 84 -9.64 -4.10 21.01
CA SER A 84 -10.19 -3.92 22.34
C SER A 84 -10.13 -2.45 22.74
N VAL A 85 -10.88 -2.07 23.75
CA VAL A 85 -10.75 -0.75 24.39
C VAL A 85 -9.30 -0.56 24.79
N VAL A 86 -8.59 0.32 24.09
CA VAL A 86 -7.20 0.63 24.37
C VAL A 86 -7.17 1.41 25.69
N GLN A 87 -6.74 0.76 26.75
CA GLN A 87 -6.41 1.49 27.97
C GLN A 87 -4.99 1.99 27.83
N CYS A 88 -4.85 3.29 27.63
CA CYS A 88 -3.54 3.93 27.62
C CYS A 88 -3.03 4.08 29.06
N THR A 89 -2.53 3.01 29.60
CA THR A 89 -1.77 3.02 30.84
C THR A 89 -0.30 2.82 30.50
N ALA A 90 0.57 3.70 30.98
CA ALA A 90 2.01 3.53 30.81
C ALA A 90 2.42 2.14 31.30
N SER A 91 3.04 1.37 30.42
CA SER A 91 3.56 0.07 30.77
C SER A 91 4.83 0.21 31.59
N GLY A 92 4.99 -0.60 32.62
CA GLY A 92 6.28 -0.75 33.28
C GLY A 92 7.35 -1.39 32.39
N ASP A 93 6.96 -1.99 31.27
CA ASP A 93 7.85 -2.63 30.32
C ASP A 93 8.28 -1.67 29.20
N GLN A 94 9.42 -1.04 29.41
CA GLN A 94 10.06 -0.13 28.45
C GLN A 94 10.95 -0.87 27.44
N ALA A 95 10.98 -2.20 27.45
CA ALA A 95 11.89 -2.99 26.64
C ALA A 95 11.61 -2.86 25.14
N PHE A 96 10.35 -2.63 24.77
CA PHE A 96 9.93 -2.58 23.36
C PHE A 96 10.09 -1.21 22.70
N LYS A 97 10.37 -0.15 23.47
CA LYS A 97 10.77 1.18 22.97
C LYS A 97 9.94 1.68 21.76
N GLY A 98 8.62 1.67 21.85
CA GLY A 98 7.77 2.23 20.80
C GLY A 98 7.58 1.35 19.55
N ILE A 99 8.00 0.08 19.56
CA ILE A 99 7.52 -0.92 18.62
C ILE A 99 6.79 -1.99 19.41
N ARG A 100 5.46 -1.99 19.35
CA ARG A 100 4.62 -2.88 20.18
C ARG A 100 4.22 -4.18 19.49
N GLU A 101 4.09 -4.15 18.19
CA GLU A 101 3.76 -5.31 17.37
C GLU A 101 4.71 -5.33 16.18
N ALA A 102 5.32 -6.47 15.92
CA ALA A 102 6.16 -6.68 14.75
C ALA A 102 5.96 -8.10 14.24
N THR A 103 5.03 -8.26 13.31
CA THR A 103 4.75 -9.52 12.61
C THR A 103 5.01 -9.36 11.12
N PRO A 104 5.09 -10.43 10.34
CA PRO A 104 5.27 -10.33 8.89
C PRO A 104 4.15 -9.55 8.18
N THR A 105 2.96 -9.50 8.79
CA THR A 105 1.76 -8.89 8.20
C THR A 105 1.26 -7.65 8.93
N ALA A 106 1.74 -7.39 10.14
CA ALA A 106 1.32 -6.23 10.92
C ALA A 106 2.48 -5.62 11.70
N ILE A 107 2.43 -4.31 11.87
CA ILE A 107 3.36 -3.55 12.71
C ILE A 107 2.62 -2.44 13.42
N THR A 108 2.90 -2.28 14.72
CA THR A 108 2.41 -1.16 15.54
C THR A 108 3.60 -0.39 16.09
N VAL A 109 3.62 0.91 15.82
CA VAL A 109 4.66 1.83 16.28
C VAL A 109 4.08 2.95 17.13
N GLU A 110 4.87 3.41 18.09
CA GLU A 110 4.59 4.51 19.00
C GLU A 110 5.67 5.59 18.88
N MET A 111 5.27 6.84 19.05
CA MET A 111 6.14 8.02 18.95
C MET A 111 5.53 9.19 19.71
N ASP A 112 6.35 10.05 20.31
CA ASP A 112 5.94 11.31 20.95
C ASP A 112 6.15 12.47 19.97
N ILE A 113 5.16 12.73 19.12
CA ILE A 113 5.22 13.81 18.10
C ILE A 113 4.86 15.15 18.75
N GLY A 114 3.96 15.12 19.72
CA GLY A 114 3.50 16.29 20.46
C GLY A 114 4.54 16.89 21.41
N GLU A 115 5.65 16.17 21.64
CA GLU A 115 6.72 16.57 22.57
C GLU A 115 6.22 16.79 24.01
N SER A 116 5.14 16.11 24.36
CA SER A 116 4.47 16.24 25.67
C SER A 116 5.11 15.37 26.76
N ASN A 117 6.01 14.46 26.40
CA ASN A 117 6.53 13.35 27.21
C ASN A 117 5.47 12.29 27.55
N LEU A 118 4.43 12.23 26.76
CA LEU A 118 3.40 11.20 26.81
C LEU A 118 3.21 10.67 25.37
N VAL A 119 2.94 9.40 25.25
CA VAL A 119 2.56 8.81 23.95
C VAL A 119 1.04 8.59 23.96
N GLY A 120 0.40 8.91 22.86
CA GLY A 120 -1.03 8.67 22.68
C GLY A 120 -1.95 9.80 23.15
N ASP A 121 -1.42 10.93 23.59
CA ASP A 121 -2.21 12.13 23.85
C ASP A 121 -2.50 12.91 22.57
N ASP A 122 -1.64 12.80 21.55
CA ASP A 122 -1.86 13.38 20.24
C ASP A 122 -2.23 12.34 19.16
N ARG A 123 -2.91 12.83 18.12
CA ARG A 123 -3.28 11.99 16.98
C ARG A 123 -2.07 11.57 16.16
N GLY A 124 -1.96 10.27 15.89
CA GLY A 124 -0.90 9.75 15.03
C GLY A 124 0.34 9.32 15.78
N GLU A 125 0.34 9.37 17.11
CA GLU A 125 1.43 8.89 17.93
C GLU A 125 1.47 7.36 18.04
N ILE A 126 0.33 6.73 17.83
CA ILE A 126 0.20 5.27 17.76
C ILE A 126 -0.33 4.90 16.39
N ILE A 127 0.47 4.20 15.60
CA ILE A 127 0.14 3.82 14.23
C ILE A 127 0.27 2.32 14.07
N ARG A 128 -0.77 1.70 13.51
CA ARG A 128 -0.76 0.29 13.14
C ARG A 128 -0.99 0.11 11.65
N TYR A 129 -0.14 -0.67 11.01
CA TYR A 129 -0.35 -1.22 9.69
C TYR A 129 -0.70 -2.69 9.78
N ASN A 130 -1.73 -3.12 9.04
CA ASN A 130 -2.13 -4.52 8.99
C ASN A 130 -2.49 -4.94 7.56
N TYR A 131 -1.95 -6.06 7.12
CA TYR A 131 -2.25 -6.68 5.84
C TYR A 131 -3.39 -7.69 5.99
N ASN A 132 -4.49 -7.41 5.31
CA ASN A 132 -5.66 -8.27 5.26
C ASN A 132 -5.65 -9.05 3.94
N PHE A 133 -5.62 -10.38 4.05
CA PHE A 133 -5.48 -11.29 2.90
C PHE A 133 -6.40 -12.52 2.97
N ASP A 134 -7.48 -12.44 3.73
CA ASP A 134 -8.47 -13.49 3.84
C ASP A 134 -9.49 -13.44 2.68
N GLY A 135 -9.87 -14.59 2.19
CA GLY A 135 -10.87 -14.70 1.11
C GLY A 135 -10.55 -13.83 -0.09
N GLN A 136 -11.40 -12.84 -0.35
CA GLN A 136 -11.22 -11.89 -1.46
C GLN A 136 -10.56 -10.57 -1.05
N ASN A 137 -10.31 -10.39 0.25
CA ASN A 137 -9.64 -9.21 0.76
C ASN A 137 -8.16 -9.21 0.36
N ARG A 138 -7.68 -8.07 -0.12
CA ARG A 138 -6.31 -7.89 -0.59
C ARG A 138 -5.89 -6.44 -0.37
N PHE A 139 -5.80 -6.02 0.90
CA PHE A 139 -5.57 -4.63 1.26
C PHE A 139 -4.75 -4.47 2.54
N ILE A 140 -4.15 -3.31 2.70
CA ILE A 140 -3.47 -2.88 3.91
C ILE A 140 -4.32 -1.81 4.58
N THR A 141 -4.49 -1.90 5.90
CA THR A 141 -5.06 -0.83 6.71
C THR A 141 -3.96 0.01 7.35
N ARG A 142 -4.25 1.28 7.59
CA ARG A 142 -3.50 2.17 8.47
C ARG A 142 -4.45 2.69 9.54
N GLU A 143 -4.19 2.36 10.76
CA GLU A 143 -4.97 2.75 11.92
C GLU A 143 -4.14 3.70 12.76
N THR A 144 -4.78 4.75 13.29
CA THR A 144 -4.16 5.67 14.23
C THR A 144 -4.98 5.69 15.50
N ALA A 145 -4.34 5.62 16.64
CA ALA A 145 -4.98 5.70 17.93
C ALA A 145 -4.36 6.85 18.75
N ASN A 146 -5.14 7.35 19.69
CA ASN A 146 -4.69 8.15 20.81
C ASN A 146 -5.48 7.72 22.04
N CYS A 147 -4.98 8.09 23.22
CA CYS A 147 -5.55 7.67 24.49
C CYS A 147 -6.89 8.30 24.83
N ASP A 148 -7.16 9.51 24.32
CA ASP A 148 -8.40 10.24 24.59
C ASP A 148 -9.57 9.80 23.68
N ASN A 149 -9.28 9.26 22.54
CA ASN A 149 -10.26 8.75 21.60
C ASN A 149 -10.00 7.26 21.39
N ILE A 150 -10.45 6.46 22.32
CA ILE A 150 -10.52 5.01 22.19
C ILE A 150 -11.48 4.72 21.06
N ARG A 151 -11.01 4.88 19.84
CA ARG A 151 -11.72 4.34 18.70
C ARG A 151 -11.49 2.85 18.76
N ALA A 152 -12.56 2.16 19.16
CA ALA A 152 -12.68 0.77 18.78
C ALA A 152 -12.18 0.65 17.34
N ALA A 153 -11.32 -0.29 17.04
CA ALA A 153 -10.75 -0.56 15.72
C ALA A 153 -11.81 -0.94 14.66
N SER A 154 -13.05 -0.58 14.88
CA SER A 154 -14.21 -0.89 14.04
C SER A 154 -14.21 -0.16 12.70
N ALA A 155 -13.24 0.69 12.42
CA ALA A 155 -13.13 1.38 11.15
C ALA A 155 -11.67 1.47 10.70
N ALA A 156 -11.00 0.33 10.60
CA ALA A 156 -9.76 0.25 9.86
C ALA A 156 -10.02 0.69 8.40
N PHE A 157 -9.61 1.90 8.06
CA PHE A 157 -9.75 2.36 6.69
C PHE A 157 -8.70 1.67 5.82
N PRO A 158 -9.10 1.15 4.64
CA PRO A 158 -8.15 0.69 3.66
C PRO A 158 -7.18 1.83 3.33
N PHE A 159 -5.90 1.56 3.51
CA PHE A 159 -4.82 2.48 3.20
C PHE A 159 -4.30 2.23 1.78
N LEU A 160 -4.12 0.96 1.41
CA LEU A 160 -3.75 0.53 0.08
C LEU A 160 -4.57 -0.70 -0.30
N GLY A 161 -5.17 -0.68 -1.47
CA GLY A 161 -6.17 -1.67 -1.84
C GLY A 161 -7.51 -1.38 -1.17
N ASP A 162 -8.47 -2.30 -1.29
CA ASP A 162 -9.78 -2.14 -0.68
C ASP A 162 -10.42 -3.49 -0.35
N ASN A 163 -11.33 -3.48 0.63
CA ASN A 163 -12.22 -4.60 0.85
C ASN A 163 -13.40 -4.52 -0.15
N GLN A 164 -13.97 -5.65 -0.50
CA GLN A 164 -15.08 -5.69 -1.47
C GLN A 164 -16.35 -4.95 -0.99
N ALA A 165 -16.43 -4.62 0.28
CA ALA A 165 -17.55 -3.91 0.87
C ALA A 165 -17.45 -2.37 0.71
N SER A 166 -16.32 -1.84 0.26
CA SER A 166 -16.11 -0.41 0.09
C SER A 166 -16.70 0.10 -1.22
N SER A 167 -17.34 1.25 -1.18
CA SER A 167 -17.84 1.96 -2.36
C SER A 167 -16.76 2.79 -3.08
N ARG A 168 -15.51 2.74 -2.61
CA ARG A 168 -14.41 3.51 -3.20
C ARG A 168 -13.79 2.75 -4.37
N PRO A 169 -13.47 3.44 -5.47
CA PRO A 169 -12.79 2.79 -6.59
C PRO A 169 -11.42 2.31 -6.13
N ARG A 170 -11.13 1.06 -6.43
CA ARG A 170 -9.82 0.44 -6.20
C ARG A 170 -8.90 0.77 -7.35
N THR A 171 -7.64 1.00 -7.05
CA THR A 171 -6.60 1.07 -8.08
C THR A 171 -5.75 -0.18 -8.10
N VAL A 172 -5.55 -0.77 -6.92
CA VAL A 172 -4.67 -1.93 -6.72
C VAL A 172 -5.27 -2.97 -5.77
N ARG A 173 -4.73 -4.19 -5.84
CA ARG A 173 -4.88 -5.27 -4.87
C ARG A 173 -3.50 -5.69 -4.38
N VAL A 174 -3.34 -5.91 -3.09
CA VAL A 174 -2.07 -6.35 -2.49
C VAL A 174 -1.99 -7.86 -2.53
N ILE A 175 -1.05 -8.42 -3.28
CA ILE A 175 -0.99 -9.84 -3.63
C ILE A 175 0.29 -10.54 -3.12
N ASN A 176 0.88 -10.06 -2.03
CA ASN A 176 2.10 -10.65 -1.45
C ASN A 176 1.94 -12.16 -1.20
N GLN A 177 0.81 -12.56 -0.61
CA GLN A 177 0.52 -13.97 -0.37
C GLN A 177 0.40 -14.77 -1.66
N ASP A 178 -0.30 -14.23 -2.66
CA ASP A 178 -0.57 -14.93 -3.92
C ASP A 178 0.71 -15.15 -4.75
N LEU A 179 1.72 -14.29 -4.57
CA LEU A 179 3.03 -14.41 -5.21
C LEU A 179 4.07 -15.13 -4.36
N GLY A 180 3.69 -15.64 -3.18
CA GLY A 180 4.61 -16.33 -2.29
C GLY A 180 5.73 -15.44 -1.77
N ILE A 181 5.47 -14.13 -1.58
CA ILE A 181 6.42 -13.23 -0.92
C ILE A 181 6.36 -13.53 0.57
N VAL A 182 7.42 -14.13 1.08
CA VAL A 182 7.49 -14.65 2.44
C VAL A 182 8.74 -14.16 3.18
N ASN A 183 8.70 -14.22 4.51
CA ASN A 183 9.89 -14.07 5.36
C ASN A 183 10.75 -15.36 5.34
N GLY A 184 11.86 -15.36 6.07
CA GLY A 184 12.72 -16.54 6.16
C GLY A 184 12.08 -17.78 6.80
N LEU A 185 10.89 -17.65 7.40
CA LEU A 185 10.10 -18.78 7.93
C LEU A 185 9.00 -19.26 6.96
N GLY A 186 8.92 -18.71 5.76
CA GLY A 186 7.91 -19.08 4.76
C GLY A 186 6.52 -18.49 5.01
N GLN A 187 6.38 -17.50 5.89
CA GLN A 187 5.12 -16.82 6.17
C GLN A 187 4.90 -15.66 5.20
N PRO A 188 3.68 -15.43 4.67
CA PRO A 188 3.38 -14.26 3.85
C PRO A 188 3.82 -12.99 4.55
N ALA A 189 4.60 -12.14 3.86
CA ALA A 189 5.22 -10.99 4.48
C ALA A 189 5.06 -9.72 3.66
N ILE A 190 4.73 -8.63 4.35
CA ILE A 190 4.95 -7.26 3.91
C ILE A 190 6.17 -6.70 4.63
N PHE A 191 6.34 -7.05 5.91
CA PHE A 191 7.40 -6.56 6.77
C PHE A 191 8.41 -7.68 7.06
N ARG A 192 9.70 -7.35 6.93
CA ARG A 192 10.81 -8.18 7.39
C ARG A 192 11.70 -7.34 8.28
N TYR A 193 12.16 -7.89 9.38
CA TYR A 193 12.86 -7.19 10.44
C TYR A 193 14.30 -7.65 10.52
N PHE A 194 15.22 -6.72 10.80
CA PHE A 194 16.65 -7.02 10.84
C PHE A 194 17.31 -6.30 12.02
N ASN A 195 18.28 -6.98 12.64
CA ASN A 195 19.09 -6.41 13.73
C ASN A 195 20.30 -5.61 13.24
N ALA A 196 20.51 -5.54 11.93
CA ALA A 196 21.63 -4.84 11.31
C ALA A 196 21.17 -3.93 10.17
N ILE A 197 21.94 -2.88 9.90
CA ILE A 197 21.74 -1.97 8.79
C ILE A 197 22.06 -2.67 7.44
N GLY A 198 23.07 -3.56 7.46
CA GLY A 198 23.54 -4.33 6.31
C GLY A 198 22.77 -5.64 6.06
N PRO A 199 23.24 -6.48 5.12
CA PRO A 199 22.64 -7.77 4.85
C PRO A 199 22.83 -8.75 6.02
N GLY A 200 21.83 -9.55 6.29
CA GLY A 200 21.83 -10.59 7.35
C GLY A 200 21.09 -10.15 8.62
N GLY A 201 21.01 -11.05 9.57
CA GLY A 201 20.39 -10.78 10.88
C GLY A 201 18.87 -10.61 10.83
N GLU A 202 18.16 -11.37 9.99
CA GLU A 202 16.68 -11.36 9.99
C GLU A 202 16.16 -11.83 11.34
N LEU A 203 15.23 -11.04 11.87
CA LEU A 203 14.53 -11.28 13.13
C LEU A 203 13.10 -11.75 12.88
N TYR A 204 12.56 -12.49 13.81
CA TYR A 204 11.19 -13.04 13.73
C TYR A 204 10.35 -12.66 14.96
N PRO A 205 10.09 -11.37 15.19
CA PRO A 205 9.46 -10.90 16.43
C PRO A 205 8.05 -11.47 16.64
N GLY A 206 7.35 -11.83 15.57
CA GLY A 206 6.03 -12.49 15.65
C GLY A 206 6.04 -13.84 16.37
N GLY A 207 7.19 -14.51 16.44
CA GLY A 207 7.40 -15.74 17.19
C GLY A 207 8.20 -15.54 18.48
N ASN A 208 8.95 -14.44 18.59
CA ASN A 208 9.78 -14.11 19.76
C ASN A 208 9.78 -12.60 19.98
N VAL A 209 8.95 -12.11 20.86
CA VAL A 209 8.82 -10.68 21.18
C VAL A 209 10.13 -10.06 21.67
N ASN A 210 11.05 -10.85 22.23
CA ASN A 210 12.38 -10.39 22.67
C ASN A 210 13.28 -9.93 21.51
N ASP A 211 12.89 -10.20 20.27
CA ASP A 211 13.60 -9.70 19.09
C ASP A 211 13.25 -8.24 18.77
N ILE A 212 12.11 -7.74 19.27
CA ILE A 212 11.65 -6.37 19.00
C ILE A 212 12.69 -5.30 19.40
N PRO A 213 13.30 -5.34 20.58
CA PRO A 213 14.32 -4.35 20.96
C PRO A 213 15.56 -4.32 20.05
N ASN A 214 15.76 -5.39 19.30
CA ASN A 214 16.91 -5.54 18.42
C ASN A 214 16.65 -5.07 16.97
N ILE A 215 15.44 -4.63 16.65
CA ILE A 215 15.08 -4.16 15.31
C ILE A 215 15.87 -2.87 15.00
N ARG A 216 16.60 -2.88 13.88
CA ARG A 216 17.35 -1.72 13.38
C ARG A 216 16.93 -1.31 11.97
N ARG A 217 16.43 -2.28 11.20
CA ARG A 217 15.93 -2.07 9.86
C ARG A 217 14.66 -2.86 9.63
N ILE A 218 13.72 -2.24 8.92
CA ILE A 218 12.48 -2.84 8.49
C ILE A 218 12.46 -2.78 6.96
N ASP A 219 12.43 -3.93 6.30
CA ASP A 219 12.24 -4.01 4.87
C ASP A 219 10.74 -4.19 4.57
N ILE A 220 10.22 -3.32 3.71
CA ILE A 220 8.84 -3.32 3.28
C ILE A 220 8.81 -3.80 1.83
N THR A 221 8.07 -4.86 1.54
CA THR A 221 7.86 -5.35 0.17
C THR A 221 6.38 -5.41 -0.13
N LEU A 222 5.96 -4.70 -1.17
CA LEU A 222 4.59 -4.66 -1.67
C LEU A 222 4.52 -5.26 -3.06
N ALA A 223 3.87 -6.40 -3.18
CA ALA A 223 3.45 -6.95 -4.45
C ALA A 223 2.00 -6.57 -4.69
N VAL A 224 1.73 -5.90 -5.81
CA VAL A 224 0.41 -5.42 -6.15
C VAL A 224 0.03 -5.79 -7.57
N GLU A 225 -1.26 -5.86 -7.82
CA GLU A 225 -1.82 -5.92 -9.19
C GLU A 225 -2.89 -4.85 -9.36
N THR A 226 -3.10 -4.41 -10.60
CA THR A 226 -4.22 -3.49 -10.90
C THR A 226 -5.54 -4.16 -10.58
N ASP A 227 -6.51 -3.44 -9.99
CA ASP A 227 -7.82 -4.03 -9.67
C ASP A 227 -8.59 -4.40 -10.94
N GLU A 228 -8.48 -3.61 -11.98
CA GLU A 228 -9.09 -3.88 -13.26
C GLU A 228 -8.17 -4.63 -14.22
N VAL A 229 -8.78 -5.46 -15.06
CA VAL A 229 -8.11 -6.19 -16.12
C VAL A 229 -7.80 -5.24 -17.29
N ASP A 230 -6.58 -5.29 -17.79
CA ASP A 230 -6.18 -4.55 -18.99
C ASP A 230 -6.98 -5.07 -20.21
N PRO A 231 -7.74 -4.20 -20.90
CA PRO A 231 -8.57 -4.61 -22.03
C PRO A 231 -7.77 -5.24 -23.20
N ALA A 232 -6.52 -4.81 -23.38
CA ALA A 232 -5.67 -5.28 -24.46
C ALA A 232 -5.04 -6.65 -24.17
N THR A 233 -4.54 -6.84 -22.93
CA THR A 233 -3.82 -8.07 -22.55
C THR A 233 -4.70 -9.09 -21.85
N LYS A 234 -5.93 -8.74 -21.49
CA LYS A 234 -6.89 -9.55 -20.70
C LYS A 234 -6.31 -10.05 -19.37
N ALA A 235 -5.31 -9.34 -18.82
CA ALA A 235 -4.64 -9.68 -17.59
C ALA A 235 -4.49 -8.45 -16.69
N ARG A 236 -4.39 -8.68 -15.36
CA ARG A 236 -4.02 -7.64 -14.41
C ARG A 236 -2.51 -7.38 -14.48
N LYS A 237 -2.11 -6.14 -14.35
CA LYS A 237 -0.69 -5.77 -14.35
C LYS A 237 -0.14 -5.92 -12.95
N ARG A 238 0.89 -6.75 -12.79
CA ARG A 238 1.58 -7.00 -11.52
C ARG A 238 2.82 -6.14 -11.39
N MET A 239 3.09 -5.67 -10.18
CA MET A 239 4.23 -4.83 -9.85
C MET A 239 4.72 -5.17 -8.46
N ILE A 240 6.04 -5.13 -8.23
CA ILE A 240 6.65 -5.35 -6.93
C ILE A 240 7.49 -4.11 -6.60
N TYR A 241 7.33 -3.61 -5.38
CA TYR A 241 8.08 -2.51 -4.83
C TYR A 241 8.68 -2.93 -3.50
N SER A 242 9.91 -2.52 -3.25
CA SER A 242 10.59 -2.77 -1.99
C SER A 242 11.33 -1.51 -1.53
N THR A 243 11.34 -1.29 -0.23
CA THR A 243 12.12 -0.23 0.42
C THR A 243 12.59 -0.70 1.78
N SER A 244 13.65 -0.07 2.30
CA SER A 244 14.18 -0.35 3.61
C SER A 244 14.12 0.90 4.46
N VAL A 245 13.65 0.77 5.69
CA VAL A 245 13.51 1.84 6.68
C VAL A 245 14.45 1.56 7.85
N LEU A 246 15.26 2.55 8.21
CA LEU A 246 16.10 2.49 9.41
C LEU A 246 15.34 3.09 10.58
N VAL A 247 15.18 2.32 11.66
CA VAL A 247 14.51 2.76 12.88
C VAL A 247 15.55 3.33 13.83
N ARG A 248 15.94 4.58 13.57
CA ARG A 248 17.08 5.21 14.27
C ARG A 248 16.83 5.42 15.75
N ASN A 249 15.64 5.86 16.10
CA ASN A 249 15.29 6.18 17.48
C ASN A 249 15.12 4.94 18.36
N HIS A 250 14.91 3.79 17.77
CA HIS A 250 14.75 2.52 18.49
C HIS A 250 16.09 1.93 18.97
N ALA A 251 17.21 2.50 18.54
CA ALA A 251 18.55 1.97 18.83
C ALA A 251 19.15 2.43 20.17
N PHE A 252 18.54 3.42 20.85
CA PHE A 252 19.07 4.06 22.06
C PHE A 252 18.23 3.80 23.29
#